data_38599bcafbe3f02a6054919db29a8338
#
_entry.id   38599bcafbe3f02a6054919db29a8338
#
_cell.length_a   1.000
_cell.length_b   1.000
_cell.length_c   1.000
_cell.angle_alpha   90.00
_cell.angle_beta   90.00
_cell.angle_gamma   90.00
#
_symmetry.space_group_name_H-M   'P 1'
#
loop_
_entity.id
_entity.type
_entity.pdbx_description
1 polymer ?
#
loop_
_entity_poly.entity_id
_entity_poly.type
_entity_poly.pdbx_seq_one_letter_code
_entity_poly.pdbx_strand_id
1 'polypeptide(L)'
;EDDRKLLETLSAPAALAIRNAKMAKEMVEKNKIKKEVEIVGEIQRSLLSKNKDKDFPISGINIPAKVVSGDFYNFSKLGDGKYGFGVADVSGKGIKSSLLMSKASSLYRCLSKTNFSASDLLYQLNNEICETISRGMFVTMLIGIYDANKKELLLSSAGHEPPLILSSNGTFSNFSEAGPPLGIMPKTKYPEHTVSFENSSMYIFTDGITEIKNPNGEMLG
;
A
#
# COMPACT_ATOMS: atom_id res chain seq x y z
N GLU A 1 37.67 -35.30 -44.32
CA GLU A 1 37.40 -36.00 -43.02
C GLU A 1 37.93 -35.18 -41.84
N ASP A 2 39.12 -34.59 -41.97
CA ASP A 2 39.75 -33.78 -40.92
C ASP A 2 39.00 -32.45 -40.63
N ASP A 3 38.51 -31.78 -41.65
CA ASP A 3 37.73 -30.51 -41.48
C ASP A 3 36.42 -30.76 -40.74
N ARG A 4 35.78 -31.90 -40.95
CA ARG A 4 34.54 -32.25 -40.25
C ARG A 4 34.79 -32.51 -38.76
N LYS A 5 35.85 -33.24 -38.43
CA LYS A 5 36.27 -33.51 -37.05
C LYS A 5 36.67 -32.23 -36.34
N LEU A 6 37.35 -31.31 -37.03
CA LEU A 6 37.70 -30.00 -36.48
C LEU A 6 36.46 -29.17 -36.17
N LEU A 7 35.48 -29.11 -37.09
CA LEU A 7 34.20 -28.44 -36.88
C LEU A 7 33.41 -29.04 -35.71
N GLU A 8 33.34 -30.37 -35.62
CA GLU A 8 32.68 -31.06 -34.50
C GLU A 8 33.37 -30.75 -33.16
N THR A 9 34.70 -30.69 -33.15
CA THR A 9 35.46 -30.37 -31.92
C THR A 9 35.32 -28.93 -31.48
N LEU A 10 35.21 -27.97 -32.40
CA LEU A 10 35.08 -26.54 -32.09
C LEU A 10 33.64 -26.10 -31.87
N SER A 11 32.65 -26.82 -32.39
CA SER A 11 31.25 -26.42 -32.32
C SER A 11 30.70 -26.34 -30.89
N ALA A 12 31.02 -27.33 -30.05
CA ALA A 12 30.55 -27.38 -28.67
C ALA A 12 31.14 -26.26 -27.78
N PRO A 13 32.47 -26.00 -27.76
CA PRO A 13 33.07 -24.87 -27.06
C PRO A 13 32.56 -23.53 -27.58
N ALA A 14 32.39 -23.35 -28.90
CA ALA A 14 31.89 -22.13 -29.49
C ALA A 14 30.41 -21.87 -29.06
N ALA A 15 29.57 -22.90 -29.12
CA ALA A 15 28.18 -22.81 -28.67
C ALA A 15 28.09 -22.46 -27.18
N LEU A 16 28.96 -23.06 -26.35
CA LEU A 16 29.03 -22.74 -24.92
C LEU A 16 29.48 -21.31 -24.68
N ALA A 17 30.50 -20.82 -25.39
CA ALA A 17 30.99 -19.45 -25.28
C ALA A 17 29.89 -18.41 -25.65
N ILE A 18 29.17 -18.67 -26.76
CA ILE A 18 28.06 -17.84 -27.20
C ILE A 18 26.94 -17.82 -26.14
N ARG A 19 26.59 -19.02 -25.63
CA ARG A 19 25.57 -19.12 -24.57
C ARG A 19 25.98 -18.38 -23.32
N ASN A 20 27.21 -18.50 -22.85
CA ASN A 20 27.74 -17.81 -21.68
C ASN A 20 27.72 -16.28 -21.89
N ALA A 21 28.15 -15.81 -23.07
CA ALA A 21 28.10 -14.38 -23.39
C ALA A 21 26.66 -13.82 -23.39
N LYS A 22 25.70 -14.60 -23.93
CA LYS A 22 24.26 -14.22 -23.90
C LYS A 22 23.72 -14.18 -22.48
N MET A 23 24.01 -15.21 -21.67
CA MET A 23 23.61 -15.24 -20.26
C MET A 23 24.21 -14.08 -19.46
N ALA A 24 25.48 -13.76 -19.67
CA ALA A 24 26.13 -12.62 -19.02
C ALA A 24 25.45 -11.29 -19.39
N LYS A 25 25.13 -11.08 -20.66
CA LYS A 25 24.40 -9.90 -21.13
C LYS A 25 23.02 -9.79 -20.50
N GLU A 26 22.25 -10.89 -20.48
CA GLU A 26 20.93 -10.94 -19.84
C GLU A 26 21.01 -10.66 -18.33
N MET A 27 22.06 -11.15 -17.66
CA MET A 27 22.28 -10.92 -16.24
C MET A 27 22.58 -9.46 -15.94
N VAL A 28 23.40 -8.81 -16.77
CA VAL A 28 23.69 -7.37 -16.64
C VAL A 28 22.41 -6.54 -16.78
N GLU A 29 21.59 -6.83 -17.77
CA GLU A 29 20.32 -6.14 -18.01
C GLU A 29 19.34 -6.35 -16.85
N LYS A 30 19.18 -7.58 -16.37
CA LYS A 30 18.36 -7.88 -15.18
C LYS A 30 18.83 -7.14 -13.94
N ASN A 31 20.12 -7.06 -13.71
CA ASN A 31 20.69 -6.35 -12.57
C ASN A 31 20.45 -4.83 -12.67
N LYS A 32 20.50 -4.26 -13.88
CA LYS A 32 20.18 -2.85 -14.12
C LYS A 32 18.73 -2.56 -13.77
N ILE A 33 17.78 -3.35 -14.31
CA ILE A 33 16.34 -3.20 -14.00
C ILE A 33 16.09 -3.36 -12.50
N LYS A 34 16.75 -4.34 -11.85
CA LYS A 34 16.61 -4.54 -10.41
C LYS A 34 17.01 -3.29 -9.62
N LYS A 35 18.14 -2.66 -9.95
CA LYS A 35 18.59 -1.43 -9.32
C LYS A 35 17.61 -0.27 -9.53
N GLU A 36 17.05 -0.12 -10.72
CA GLU A 36 16.05 0.90 -11.02
C GLU A 36 14.79 0.71 -10.14
N VAL A 37 14.33 -0.53 -9.97
CA VAL A 37 13.19 -0.86 -9.11
C VAL A 37 13.52 -0.62 -7.62
N GLU A 38 14.75 -0.87 -7.18
CA GLU A 38 15.20 -0.56 -5.83
C GLU A 38 15.10 0.95 -5.52
N ILE A 39 15.50 1.79 -6.47
CA ILE A 39 15.37 3.27 -6.37
C ILE A 39 13.89 3.67 -6.25
N VAL A 40 13.00 3.08 -7.06
CA VAL A 40 11.56 3.32 -6.95
C VAL A 40 11.04 2.96 -5.57
N GLY A 41 11.48 1.83 -4.99
CA GLY A 41 11.12 1.43 -3.63
C GLY A 41 11.58 2.44 -2.56
N GLU A 42 12.77 3.04 -2.73
CA GLU A 42 13.27 4.09 -1.83
C GLU A 42 12.40 5.36 -1.93
N ILE A 43 12.04 5.77 -3.13
CA ILE A 43 11.15 6.91 -3.36
C ILE A 43 9.79 6.65 -2.69
N GLN A 44 9.20 5.47 -2.86
CA GLN A 44 7.93 5.11 -2.21
C GLN A 44 8.02 5.20 -0.68
N ARG A 45 9.07 4.64 -0.07
CA ARG A 45 9.28 4.74 1.39
C ARG A 45 9.39 6.18 1.88
N SER A 46 9.86 7.11 1.04
CA SER A 46 9.91 8.52 1.37
C SER A 46 8.53 9.21 1.38
N LEU A 47 7.53 8.62 0.71
CA LEU A 47 6.16 9.11 0.70
C LEU A 47 5.38 8.76 1.98
N LEU A 48 5.81 7.72 2.69
CA LEU A 48 5.15 7.30 3.93
C LEU A 48 5.45 8.27 5.07
N SER A 49 4.47 8.48 5.94
CA SER A 49 4.64 9.30 7.13
C SER A 49 5.65 8.64 8.07
N LYS A 50 6.55 9.47 8.62
CA LYS A 50 7.53 9.04 9.61
C LYS A 50 7.18 9.68 10.94
N ASN A 51 7.04 8.87 11.96
CA ASN A 51 6.87 9.38 13.31
C ASN A 51 8.21 9.94 13.82
N LYS A 52 8.27 11.25 14.02
CA LYS A 52 9.43 11.96 14.59
C LYS A 52 9.20 12.36 16.05
N ASP A 53 7.95 12.30 16.50
CA ASP A 53 7.52 12.69 17.83
C ASP A 53 7.11 11.44 18.61
N LYS A 54 7.71 11.23 19.79
CA LYS A 54 7.40 10.07 20.64
C LYS A 54 6.00 10.12 21.22
N ASP A 55 5.45 11.33 21.35
CA ASP A 55 4.12 11.55 21.92
C ASP A 55 3.02 11.56 20.84
N PHE A 56 3.36 11.28 19.58
CA PHE A 56 2.38 11.21 18.51
C PHE A 56 1.52 9.94 18.66
N PRO A 57 0.18 10.05 18.69
CA PRO A 57 -0.69 8.94 19.07
C PRO A 57 -0.82 7.85 17.99
N ILE A 58 -0.21 8.04 16.83
CA ILE A 58 -0.31 7.12 15.68
C ILE A 58 1.07 6.66 15.26
N SER A 59 1.22 5.38 15.01
CA SER A 59 2.40 4.79 14.41
C SER A 59 2.03 3.85 13.27
N GLY A 60 2.92 3.67 12.30
CA GLY A 60 2.70 2.79 11.17
C GLY A 60 3.99 2.17 10.68
N ILE A 61 3.88 0.97 10.14
CA ILE A 61 4.97 0.24 9.50
C ILE A 61 4.46 -0.34 8.18
N ASN A 62 5.29 -0.27 7.14
CA ASN A 62 5.04 -0.94 5.86
C ASN A 62 6.23 -1.86 5.57
N ILE A 63 5.94 -3.15 5.40
CA ILE A 63 6.91 -4.18 5.06
C ILE A 63 6.54 -4.73 3.69
N PRO A 64 7.16 -4.24 2.60
CA PRO A 64 6.81 -4.67 1.26
C PRO A 64 7.13 -6.15 1.04
N ALA A 65 6.22 -6.91 0.43
CA ALA A 65 6.46 -8.30 0.03
C ALA A 65 7.52 -8.41 -1.10
N LYS A 66 7.71 -7.33 -1.86
CA LYS A 66 8.75 -7.17 -2.89
C LYS A 66 9.51 -5.87 -2.66
N VAL A 67 10.25 -5.42 -3.66
CA VAL A 67 11.01 -4.14 -3.59
C VAL A 67 10.09 -2.93 -3.50
N VAL A 68 8.91 -2.99 -4.14
CA VAL A 68 7.87 -1.95 -4.16
C VAL A 68 6.58 -2.47 -3.55
N SER A 69 5.81 -1.58 -2.91
CA SER A 69 4.54 -1.88 -2.26
C SER A 69 3.35 -1.34 -3.04
N GLY A 70 2.20 -2.04 -2.97
CA GLY A 70 0.87 -1.50 -3.27
C GLY A 70 0.28 -0.74 -2.09
N ASP A 71 0.66 -1.11 -0.88
CA ASP A 71 0.12 -0.57 0.35
C ASP A 71 0.80 0.73 0.76
N PHE A 72 0.04 1.60 1.39
CA PHE A 72 0.60 2.76 2.08
C PHE A 72 -0.21 3.13 3.32
N TYR A 73 0.44 3.85 4.21
CA TYR A 73 -0.19 4.61 5.27
C TYR A 73 0.34 6.03 5.29
N ASN A 74 -0.51 6.95 5.73
CA ASN A 74 -0.10 8.31 6.02
C ASN A 74 -0.85 8.79 7.25
N PHE A 75 -0.20 9.64 8.05
CA PHE A 75 -0.81 10.32 9.19
C PHE A 75 -0.21 11.72 9.35
N SER A 76 -0.99 12.64 9.94
CA SER A 76 -0.58 14.02 10.17
C SER A 76 -1.35 14.63 11.31
N LYS A 77 -0.76 15.64 11.94
CA LYS A 77 -1.47 16.54 12.86
C LYS A 77 -2.24 17.58 12.05
N LEU A 78 -3.55 17.66 12.29
CA LEU A 78 -4.45 18.57 11.59
C LEU A 78 -4.67 19.91 12.35
N GLY A 79 -4.09 20.08 13.55
CA GLY A 79 -4.33 21.20 14.44
C GLY A 79 -5.40 20.89 15.50
N ASP A 80 -5.51 21.76 16.51
CA ASP A 80 -6.56 21.72 17.55
C ASP A 80 -6.78 20.33 18.20
N GLY A 81 -5.70 19.58 18.43
CA GLY A 81 -5.78 18.24 19.01
C GLY A 81 -6.32 17.16 18.08
N LYS A 82 -6.42 17.42 16.77
CA LYS A 82 -6.88 16.46 15.77
C LYS A 82 -5.73 15.84 15.01
N TYR A 83 -5.89 14.55 14.71
CA TYR A 83 -4.92 13.73 14.00
C TYR A 83 -5.62 12.97 12.88
N GLY A 84 -5.19 13.20 11.65
CA GLY A 84 -5.69 12.47 10.48
C GLY A 84 -4.80 11.31 10.12
N PHE A 85 -5.38 10.21 9.64
CA PHE A 85 -4.65 9.07 9.12
C PHE A 85 -5.42 8.39 7.99
N GLY A 86 -4.68 7.66 7.16
CA GLY A 86 -5.24 6.83 6.11
C GLY A 86 -4.35 5.62 5.88
N VAL A 87 -4.97 4.47 5.67
CA VAL A 87 -4.33 3.22 5.25
C VAL A 87 -5.01 2.76 3.98
N ALA A 88 -4.24 2.28 3.03
CA ALA A 88 -4.77 1.84 1.75
C ALA A 88 -3.96 0.68 1.17
N ASP A 89 -4.65 -0.16 0.41
CA ASP A 89 -4.09 -1.22 -0.40
C ASP A 89 -4.56 -1.10 -1.85
N VAL A 90 -3.62 -1.20 -2.77
CA VAL A 90 -3.86 -1.13 -4.22
C VAL A 90 -3.90 -2.52 -4.81
N SER A 91 -4.99 -2.84 -5.47
CA SER A 91 -5.17 -4.11 -6.18
C SER A 91 -4.01 -4.46 -7.11
N GLY A 92 -3.59 -5.73 -7.09
CA GLY A 92 -2.52 -6.25 -7.92
C GLY A 92 -1.14 -6.11 -7.27
N LYS A 93 -0.09 -6.50 -7.99
CA LYS A 93 1.29 -6.57 -7.46
C LYS A 93 2.30 -6.00 -8.47
N GLY A 94 3.37 -5.39 -7.96
CA GLY A 94 4.48 -4.90 -8.76
C GLY A 94 4.38 -3.43 -9.17
N ILE A 95 5.02 -3.06 -10.28
CA ILE A 95 5.20 -1.66 -10.68
C ILE A 95 3.88 -0.92 -10.89
N LYS A 96 2.87 -1.56 -11.47
CA LYS A 96 1.57 -0.91 -11.74
C LYS A 96 0.86 -0.50 -10.45
N SER A 97 0.76 -1.41 -9.47
CA SER A 97 0.16 -1.09 -8.16
C SER A 97 0.98 -0.04 -7.42
N SER A 98 2.32 -0.11 -7.52
CA SER A 98 3.20 0.83 -6.87
C SER A 98 3.07 2.27 -7.39
N LEU A 99 2.82 2.45 -8.67
CA LEU A 99 2.56 3.78 -9.26
C LEU A 99 1.22 4.35 -8.82
N LEU A 100 0.17 3.52 -8.81
CA LEU A 100 -1.15 3.93 -8.32
C LEU A 100 -1.10 4.25 -6.82
N MET A 101 -0.38 3.46 -6.02
CA MET A 101 -0.10 3.74 -4.61
C MET A 101 0.53 5.11 -4.43
N SER A 102 1.57 5.43 -5.20
CA SER A 102 2.28 6.72 -5.11
C SER A 102 1.35 7.88 -5.45
N LYS A 103 0.48 7.72 -6.45
CA LYS A 103 -0.57 8.70 -6.80
C LYS A 103 -1.55 8.87 -5.64
N ALA A 104 -2.15 7.77 -5.15
CA ALA A 104 -3.15 7.81 -4.09
C ALA A 104 -2.59 8.41 -2.79
N SER A 105 -1.37 8.02 -2.39
CA SER A 105 -0.68 8.57 -1.23
C SER A 105 -0.41 10.08 -1.36
N SER A 106 0.00 10.54 -2.54
CA SER A 106 0.27 11.97 -2.79
C SER A 106 -1.00 12.79 -2.80
N LEU A 107 -2.08 12.29 -3.40
CA LEU A 107 -3.40 12.91 -3.39
C LEU A 107 -3.95 13.02 -1.95
N TYR A 108 -3.89 11.92 -1.19
CA TYR A 108 -4.29 11.94 0.21
C TYR A 108 -3.55 13.00 1.01
N ARG A 109 -2.22 13.08 0.90
CA ARG A 109 -1.40 14.08 1.60
C ARG A 109 -1.72 15.52 1.20
N CYS A 110 -2.14 15.74 -0.03
CA CYS A 110 -2.54 17.07 -0.49
C CYS A 110 -3.92 17.45 0.06
N LEU A 111 -4.91 16.58 -0.14
CA LEU A 111 -6.30 16.84 0.18
C LEU A 111 -6.58 16.83 1.70
N SER A 112 -5.87 16.00 2.46
CA SER A 112 -6.03 15.91 3.92
C SER A 112 -5.62 17.19 4.68
N LYS A 113 -4.90 18.12 4.06
CA LYS A 113 -4.53 19.40 4.66
C LYS A 113 -5.66 20.40 4.72
N THR A 114 -6.64 20.27 3.84
CA THR A 114 -7.74 21.24 3.68
C THR A 114 -9.11 20.62 3.99
N ASN A 115 -9.18 19.33 4.20
CA ASN A 115 -10.44 18.60 4.37
C ASN A 115 -10.48 17.90 5.72
N PHE A 116 -11.52 18.16 6.50
CA PHE A 116 -11.73 17.63 7.86
C PHE A 116 -12.87 16.61 7.95
N SER A 117 -13.40 16.15 6.81
CA SER A 117 -14.35 15.03 6.72
C SER A 117 -13.68 13.85 6.05
N ALA A 118 -13.73 12.67 6.69
CA ALA A 118 -13.16 11.46 6.14
C ALA A 118 -13.92 11.00 4.89
N SER A 119 -15.26 11.17 4.87
CA SER A 119 -16.09 10.81 3.72
C SER A 119 -15.87 11.72 2.51
N ASP A 120 -15.76 13.03 2.74
CA ASP A 120 -15.46 13.99 1.65
C ASP A 120 -14.09 13.76 1.05
N LEU A 121 -13.12 13.40 1.90
CA LEU A 121 -11.77 13.07 1.45
C LEU A 121 -11.76 11.81 0.56
N LEU A 122 -12.48 10.76 0.96
CA LEU A 122 -12.67 9.57 0.12
C LEU A 122 -13.39 9.90 -1.20
N TYR A 123 -14.43 10.76 -1.15
CA TYR A 123 -15.16 11.18 -2.34
C TYR A 123 -14.24 11.89 -3.35
N GLN A 124 -13.42 12.84 -2.89
CA GLN A 124 -12.49 13.57 -3.75
C GLN A 124 -11.40 12.64 -4.30
N LEU A 125 -10.80 11.81 -3.44
CA LEU A 125 -9.81 10.80 -3.84
C LEU A 125 -10.37 9.85 -4.91
N ASN A 126 -11.59 9.37 -4.71
CA ASN A 126 -12.24 8.47 -5.64
C ASN A 126 -12.40 9.11 -7.03
N ASN A 127 -12.88 10.33 -7.10
CA ASN A 127 -13.06 11.02 -8.38
C ASN A 127 -11.72 11.19 -9.11
N GLU A 128 -10.68 11.68 -8.42
CA GLU A 128 -9.33 11.85 -8.99
C GLU A 128 -8.68 10.52 -9.45
N ILE A 129 -8.97 9.44 -8.72
CA ILE A 129 -8.48 8.11 -9.08
C ILE A 129 -9.25 7.59 -10.30
N CYS A 130 -10.59 7.71 -10.32
CA CYS A 130 -11.43 7.25 -11.43
C CYS A 130 -11.06 7.86 -12.78
N GLU A 131 -10.58 9.11 -12.81
CA GLU A 131 -10.20 9.78 -14.06
C GLU A 131 -9.02 9.12 -14.79
N THR A 132 -8.12 8.48 -14.04
CA THR A 132 -6.84 8.02 -14.60
C THR A 132 -6.51 6.56 -14.32
N ILE A 133 -7.39 5.85 -13.62
CA ILE A 133 -7.13 4.46 -13.24
C ILE A 133 -7.17 3.52 -14.45
N SER A 134 -6.25 2.58 -14.50
CA SER A 134 -6.27 1.51 -15.50
C SER A 134 -7.40 0.52 -15.21
N ARG A 135 -8.02 -0.02 -16.27
CA ARG A 135 -9.10 -1.01 -16.14
C ARG A 135 -8.70 -2.18 -15.24
N GLY A 136 -9.61 -2.54 -14.33
CA GLY A 136 -9.44 -3.67 -13.40
C GLY A 136 -8.56 -3.37 -12.19
N MET A 137 -8.11 -2.14 -12.01
CA MET A 137 -7.43 -1.73 -10.78
C MET A 137 -8.38 -0.95 -9.87
N PHE A 138 -8.15 -1.02 -8.59
CA PHE A 138 -8.88 -0.28 -7.55
C PHE A 138 -7.97 -0.08 -6.33
N VAL A 139 -8.42 0.74 -5.39
CA VAL A 139 -7.72 0.98 -4.13
C VAL A 139 -8.72 0.83 -3.00
N THR A 140 -8.44 -0.06 -2.05
CA THR A 140 -9.16 -0.06 -0.78
C THR A 140 -8.54 0.98 0.13
N MET A 141 -9.34 1.72 0.89
CA MET A 141 -8.83 2.75 1.78
C MET A 141 -9.71 2.97 3.01
N LEU A 142 -9.09 3.05 4.17
CA LEU A 142 -9.70 3.54 5.41
C LEU A 142 -9.10 4.89 5.75
N ILE A 143 -9.94 5.87 6.03
CA ILE A 143 -9.53 7.19 6.53
C ILE A 143 -10.14 7.39 7.91
N GLY A 144 -9.35 7.93 8.83
CA GLY A 144 -9.80 8.31 10.15
C GLY A 144 -9.30 9.68 10.60
N ILE A 145 -10.09 10.32 11.44
CA ILE A 145 -9.74 11.57 12.11
C ILE A 145 -9.98 11.38 13.61
N TYR A 146 -8.92 11.37 14.39
CA TYR A 146 -8.98 11.32 15.84
C TYR A 146 -9.02 12.74 16.43
N ASP A 147 -10.03 13.03 17.22
CA ASP A 147 -10.15 14.27 18.02
C ASP A 147 -9.79 13.94 19.48
N ALA A 148 -8.60 14.33 19.90
CA ALA A 148 -8.10 14.06 21.24
C ALA A 148 -8.85 14.85 22.33
N ASN A 149 -9.45 16.00 21.98
CA ASN A 149 -10.21 16.82 22.94
C ASN A 149 -11.57 16.18 23.23
N LYS A 150 -12.20 15.60 22.21
CA LYS A 150 -13.50 14.94 22.32
C LYS A 150 -13.39 13.46 22.64
N LYS A 151 -12.19 12.88 22.44
CA LYS A 151 -11.94 11.42 22.49
C LYS A 151 -12.87 10.66 21.53
N GLU A 152 -13.02 11.21 20.35
CA GLU A 152 -13.84 10.67 19.28
C GLU A 152 -12.99 10.34 18.08
N LEU A 153 -13.38 9.29 17.37
CA LEU A 153 -12.77 8.84 16.14
C LEU A 153 -13.81 8.84 15.03
N LEU A 154 -13.56 9.65 14.01
CA LEU A 154 -14.37 9.72 12.80
C LEU A 154 -13.74 8.79 11.76
N LEU A 155 -14.51 7.85 11.22
CA LEU A 155 -14.06 6.84 10.27
C LEU A 155 -14.90 6.83 9.00
N SER A 156 -14.25 6.60 7.87
CA SER A 156 -14.88 6.28 6.59
C SER A 156 -14.04 5.27 5.82
N SER A 157 -14.70 4.27 5.20
CA SER A 157 -14.02 3.17 4.51
C SER A 157 -14.50 3.04 3.07
N ALA A 158 -13.56 2.85 2.17
CA ALA A 158 -13.72 2.50 0.76
C ALA A 158 -13.27 1.05 0.53
N GLY A 159 -14.01 0.09 1.10
CA GLY A 159 -13.78 -1.34 0.92
C GLY A 159 -12.48 -1.87 1.55
N HIS A 160 -11.91 -1.16 2.52
CA HIS A 160 -10.72 -1.62 3.25
C HIS A 160 -11.10 -2.60 4.36
N GLU A 161 -10.16 -3.47 4.74
CA GLU A 161 -10.32 -4.39 5.86
C GLU A 161 -10.78 -3.65 7.13
N PRO A 162 -11.77 -4.20 7.86
CA PRO A 162 -12.28 -3.56 9.06
C PRO A 162 -11.17 -3.42 10.13
N PRO A 163 -11.01 -2.24 10.75
CA PRO A 163 -10.05 -2.08 11.84
C PRO A 163 -10.50 -2.82 13.08
N LEU A 164 -9.57 -3.30 13.89
CA LEU A 164 -9.82 -3.84 15.21
C LEU A 164 -9.70 -2.72 16.25
N ILE A 165 -10.76 -2.48 17.01
CA ILE A 165 -10.78 -1.50 18.10
C ILE A 165 -10.79 -2.28 19.42
N LEU A 166 -9.76 -2.08 20.23
CA LEU A 166 -9.62 -2.65 21.56
C LEU A 166 -9.96 -1.57 22.60
N SER A 167 -11.03 -1.77 23.31
CA SER A 167 -11.44 -0.90 24.43
C SER A 167 -10.70 -1.24 25.72
N SER A 168 -10.65 -0.32 26.67
CA SER A 168 -9.96 -0.49 27.97
C SER A 168 -10.47 -1.67 28.81
N ASN A 169 -11.71 -2.11 28.60
CA ASN A 169 -12.30 -3.28 29.25
C ASN A 169 -11.89 -4.62 28.59
N GLY A 170 -11.01 -4.60 27.58
CA GLY A 170 -10.55 -5.79 26.86
C GLY A 170 -11.50 -6.29 25.77
N THR A 171 -12.60 -5.59 25.50
CA THR A 171 -13.52 -5.95 24.39
C THR A 171 -12.98 -5.48 23.04
N PHE A 172 -13.06 -6.36 22.04
CA PHE A 172 -12.81 -6.01 20.66
C PHE A 172 -14.12 -5.64 19.97
N SER A 173 -14.09 -4.57 19.20
CA SER A 173 -15.13 -4.21 18.24
C SER A 173 -14.50 -3.97 16.87
N ASN A 174 -15.28 -4.16 15.83
CA ASN A 174 -14.88 -3.84 14.47
C ASN A 174 -15.83 -2.79 13.89
N PHE A 175 -15.32 -2.09 12.89
CA PHE A 175 -16.11 -1.19 12.06
C PHE A 175 -16.22 -1.81 10.67
N SER A 176 -17.42 -2.22 10.28
CA SER A 176 -17.63 -2.99 9.04
C SER A 176 -18.35 -2.23 7.93
N GLU A 177 -18.84 -1.02 8.19
CA GLU A 177 -19.52 -0.23 7.17
C GLU A 177 -18.52 0.39 6.20
N ALA A 178 -18.63 0.00 4.93
CA ALA A 178 -17.74 0.47 3.87
C ALA A 178 -18.51 0.76 2.58
N GLY A 179 -18.06 1.77 1.84
CA GLY A 179 -18.41 1.94 0.44
C GLY A 179 -17.54 1.05 -0.48
N PRO A 180 -17.79 1.08 -1.79
CA PRO A 180 -16.96 0.34 -2.75
C PRO A 180 -15.52 0.91 -2.79
N PRO A 181 -14.52 0.11 -3.19
CA PRO A 181 -13.16 0.58 -3.37
C PRO A 181 -13.07 1.80 -4.31
N LEU A 182 -12.04 2.63 -4.09
CA LEU A 182 -11.76 3.78 -4.94
C LEU A 182 -11.40 3.33 -6.36
N GLY A 183 -11.87 4.08 -7.35
CA GLY A 183 -11.60 3.81 -8.77
C GLY A 183 -12.60 2.87 -9.45
N ILE A 184 -13.61 2.36 -8.73
CA ILE A 184 -14.65 1.50 -9.30
C ILE A 184 -15.78 2.33 -9.91
N MET A 185 -16.30 3.29 -9.19
CA MET A 185 -17.44 4.10 -9.60
C MET A 185 -17.22 5.57 -9.22
N PRO A 186 -17.21 6.49 -10.19
CA PRO A 186 -17.06 7.92 -9.90
C PRO A 186 -18.28 8.44 -9.12
N LYS A 187 -18.09 9.55 -8.41
CA LYS A 187 -19.13 10.23 -7.62
C LYS A 187 -19.76 9.37 -6.52
N THR A 188 -19.05 8.32 -6.07
CA THR A 188 -19.47 7.48 -4.94
C THR A 188 -19.42 8.30 -3.65
N LYS A 189 -20.50 8.26 -2.88
CA LYS A 189 -20.54 8.79 -1.51
C LYS A 189 -20.19 7.70 -0.53
N TYR A 190 -19.36 8.03 0.44
CA TYR A 190 -18.89 7.09 1.46
C TYR A 190 -19.60 7.36 2.79
N PRO A 191 -19.99 6.31 3.54
CA PRO A 191 -20.52 6.48 4.90
C PRO A 191 -19.42 7.02 5.82
N GLU A 192 -19.82 7.82 6.81
CA GLU A 192 -18.94 8.36 7.84
C GLU A 192 -19.54 8.06 9.20
N HIS A 193 -18.74 7.56 10.12
CA HIS A 193 -19.19 7.13 11.45
C HIS A 193 -18.28 7.70 12.51
N THR A 194 -18.91 8.16 13.60
CA THR A 194 -18.20 8.61 14.79
C THR A 194 -18.26 7.53 15.86
N VAL A 195 -17.09 7.16 16.38
CA VAL A 195 -16.93 6.18 17.45
C VAL A 195 -16.30 6.82 18.65
N SER A 196 -16.80 6.55 19.86
CA SER A 196 -16.11 6.92 21.10
C SER A 196 -14.78 6.19 21.19
N PHE A 197 -13.70 6.93 21.44
CA PHE A 197 -12.33 6.39 21.45
C PHE A 197 -11.60 6.73 22.74
N GLU A 198 -12.32 6.68 23.86
CA GLU A 198 -11.74 6.91 25.17
C GLU A 198 -10.99 5.65 25.66
N ASN A 199 -9.71 5.81 26.05
CA ASN A 199 -8.87 4.72 26.56
C ASN A 199 -8.89 3.47 25.69
N SER A 200 -8.93 3.66 24.36
CA SER A 200 -9.01 2.61 23.38
C SER A 200 -7.77 2.61 22.47
N SER A 201 -7.50 1.49 21.85
CA SER A 201 -6.48 1.35 20.80
C SER A 201 -7.11 0.83 19.53
N MET A 202 -6.62 1.26 18.36
CA MET A 202 -7.08 0.78 17.08
C MET A 202 -5.92 0.21 16.26
N TYR A 203 -6.17 -0.92 15.64
CA TYR A 203 -5.23 -1.60 14.76
C TYR A 203 -5.83 -1.67 13.36
N ILE A 204 -5.10 -1.15 12.37
CA ILE A 204 -5.47 -1.19 10.96
C ILE A 204 -4.39 -1.98 10.24
N PHE A 205 -4.77 -2.88 9.38
CA PHE A 205 -3.86 -3.74 8.65
C PHE A 205 -4.37 -3.98 7.23
N THR A 206 -3.48 -4.42 6.36
CA THR A 206 -3.79 -4.87 5.00
C THR A 206 -3.79 -6.39 4.95
N ASP A 207 -4.28 -6.97 3.85
CA ASP A 207 -4.39 -8.42 3.62
C ASP A 207 -3.06 -9.17 3.81
N GLY A 208 -1.93 -8.46 3.71
CA GLY A 208 -0.61 -9.02 3.96
C GLY A 208 -0.43 -9.64 5.35
N ILE A 209 -1.26 -9.30 6.35
CA ILE A 209 -1.26 -9.96 7.68
C ILE A 209 -2.14 -11.19 7.67
N THR A 210 -3.36 -11.10 7.16
CA THR A 210 -4.34 -12.20 7.16
C THR A 210 -3.99 -13.30 6.16
N GLU A 211 -3.34 -12.95 5.05
CA GLU A 211 -2.87 -13.91 4.03
C GLU A 211 -1.50 -14.56 4.34
N ILE A 212 -0.88 -14.25 5.49
CA ILE A 212 0.37 -14.92 5.89
C ILE A 212 0.13 -16.43 6.00
N LYS A 213 0.97 -17.20 5.31
CA LYS A 213 0.95 -18.66 5.35
C LYS A 213 2.02 -19.19 6.30
N ASN A 214 1.65 -20.15 7.13
CA ASN A 214 2.59 -20.92 7.90
C ASN A 214 3.40 -21.88 6.98
N PRO A 215 4.44 -22.59 7.48
CA PRO A 215 5.19 -23.55 6.67
C PRO A 215 4.36 -24.67 6.06
N ASN A 216 3.17 -24.95 6.59
CA ASN A 216 2.24 -25.97 6.07
C ASN A 216 1.31 -25.40 4.99
N GLY A 217 1.36 -24.09 4.69
CA GLY A 217 0.54 -23.42 3.69
C GLY A 217 -0.83 -22.95 4.19
N GLU A 218 -1.12 -23.04 5.48
CA GLU A 218 -2.34 -22.55 6.10
C GLU A 218 -2.24 -21.04 6.34
N MET A 219 -3.31 -20.30 6.04
CA MET A 219 -3.39 -18.86 6.31
C MET A 219 -3.62 -18.59 7.79
N LEU A 220 -3.19 -17.40 8.25
CA LEU A 220 -3.44 -16.95 9.62
C LEU A 220 -4.94 -16.69 9.87
N GLY A 221 -5.66 -16.32 8.81
CA GLY A 221 -7.10 -16.08 8.82
C GLY A 221 -7.44 -14.62 8.93
#